data_1ea8bca53e728e15cc3933ce361512ae
#
_entry.id   1ea8bca53e728e15cc3933ce361512ae
#
_cell.length_a   1.000
_cell.length_b   1.000
_cell.length_c   1.000
_cell.angle_alpha   90.00
_cell.angle_beta   90.00
_cell.angle_gamma   90.00
#
_symmetry.space_group_name_H-M   'P 1'
#
loop_
_entity.id
_entity.type
_entity.pdbx_description
1 polymer ?
#
loop_
_entity_poly.entity_id
_entity_poly.type
_entity_poly.pdbx_seq_one_letter_code
_entity_poly.pdbx_strand_id
1 'polypeptide(L)'
;MLIQRSTPVKMSQEAARKLPRRSLLALLTIFAFSGFWATGLWTLRDALSFGTASSMLDGGASAWLMPMMADSPITEAGPLAGWLTAVIIAFGRLTGLMGDIAAVRFAACLLFALTTAALWYGTWHLARRPEAQPIAFAFGGEASPRDYSRVVADVAVLLFVATFGILTRQHEALPDTTLLTMAALSFYGLTLGIRRPVPGAFTAGLAAGLAVVSSTLFASCWLLVLALITIQCLKAFSHHRPKRLLITIAGALAGFLPWPLLAFAVDPAQAAVWFGEWLPAQLAHFSLAGSDTYLWFARNALWYLCPIWPFAIWGLYV
;
A
#
# COMPACT_ATOMS: atom_id res chain seq x y z
N MET A 1 8.84 -32.03 -25.50
CA MET A 1 8.80 -30.76 -26.24
C MET A 1 8.81 -29.66 -25.21
N LEU A 2 9.99 -29.09 -24.92
CA LEU A 2 10.11 -27.97 -23.97
C LEU A 2 9.53 -26.72 -24.65
N ILE A 3 8.40 -26.26 -24.17
CA ILE A 3 7.84 -24.97 -24.59
C ILE A 3 8.85 -23.92 -24.18
N GLN A 4 9.60 -23.40 -25.13
CA GLN A 4 10.58 -22.36 -24.97
C GLN A 4 9.77 -21.07 -24.70
N ARG A 5 9.56 -20.75 -23.41
CA ARG A 5 8.95 -19.47 -23.04
C ARG A 5 9.92 -18.37 -23.41
N SER A 6 9.58 -17.60 -24.44
CA SER A 6 10.32 -16.41 -24.78
C SER A 6 10.20 -15.43 -23.62
N THR A 7 11.30 -15.03 -23.01
CA THR A 7 11.29 -13.94 -22.01
C THR A 7 11.20 -12.62 -22.75
N PRO A 8 10.30 -11.71 -22.31
CA PRO A 8 10.05 -10.46 -23.01
C PRO A 8 11.26 -9.50 -23.03
N VAL A 9 12.17 -9.66 -22.08
CA VAL A 9 13.33 -8.78 -21.95
C VAL A 9 14.63 -9.56 -21.97
N LYS A 10 15.38 -9.43 -23.09
CA LYS A 10 16.76 -9.87 -23.18
C LYS A 10 17.66 -8.70 -22.80
N MET A 11 18.38 -8.80 -21.69
CA MET A 11 19.21 -7.72 -21.17
C MET A 11 20.66 -8.17 -21.00
N SER A 12 21.60 -7.43 -21.60
CA SER A 12 23.03 -7.65 -21.38
C SER A 12 23.47 -7.08 -20.00
N GLN A 13 24.53 -7.63 -19.45
CA GLN A 13 25.12 -7.18 -18.18
C GLN A 13 25.56 -5.72 -18.26
N GLU A 14 26.10 -5.28 -19.40
CA GLU A 14 26.51 -3.90 -19.62
C GLU A 14 25.32 -2.95 -19.59
N ALA A 15 24.21 -3.27 -20.26
CA ALA A 15 23.00 -2.49 -20.25
C ALA A 15 22.41 -2.37 -18.83
N ALA A 16 22.37 -3.48 -18.08
CA ALA A 16 21.88 -3.50 -16.71
C ALA A 16 22.70 -2.62 -15.76
N ARG A 17 24.02 -2.54 -15.95
CA ARG A 17 24.90 -1.69 -15.13
C ARG A 17 24.80 -0.21 -15.48
N LYS A 18 24.54 0.13 -16.74
CA LYS A 18 24.44 1.52 -17.22
C LYS A 18 23.16 2.23 -16.79
N LEU A 19 22.14 1.52 -16.31
CA LEU A 19 20.88 2.14 -15.86
C LEU A 19 21.11 3.05 -14.64
N PRO A 20 20.76 4.35 -14.74
CA PRO A 20 21.17 5.35 -13.76
C PRO A 20 20.26 5.33 -12.52
N ARG A 21 20.62 4.57 -11.49
CA ARG A 21 19.88 4.50 -10.24
C ARG A 21 19.72 5.87 -9.55
N ARG A 22 20.73 6.73 -9.67
CA ARG A 22 20.66 8.09 -9.09
C ARG A 22 19.56 8.92 -9.73
N SER A 23 19.35 8.79 -11.05
CA SER A 23 18.28 9.49 -11.75
C SER A 23 16.89 8.97 -11.34
N LEU A 24 16.73 7.66 -11.12
CA LEU A 24 15.49 7.12 -10.56
C LEU A 24 15.20 7.70 -9.17
N LEU A 25 16.19 7.68 -8.27
CA LEU A 25 16.01 8.24 -6.93
C LEU A 25 15.72 9.74 -6.96
N ALA A 26 16.40 10.50 -7.82
CA ALA A 26 16.14 11.93 -8.01
C ALA A 26 14.68 12.16 -8.51
N LEU A 27 14.25 11.39 -9.50
CA LEU A 27 12.88 11.48 -10.03
C LEU A 27 11.83 11.17 -8.95
N LEU A 28 12.03 10.11 -8.16
CA LEU A 28 11.13 9.75 -7.07
C LEU A 28 11.09 10.83 -5.97
N THR A 29 12.25 11.43 -5.67
CA THR A 29 12.34 12.53 -4.71
C THR A 29 11.61 13.77 -5.23
N ILE A 30 11.85 14.16 -6.47
CA ILE A 30 11.15 15.29 -7.11
C ILE A 30 9.65 15.03 -7.12
N PHE A 31 9.23 13.83 -7.49
CA PHE A 31 7.82 13.44 -7.49
C PHE A 31 7.21 13.54 -6.08
N ALA A 32 7.86 12.96 -5.06
CA ALA A 32 7.37 12.96 -3.68
C ALA A 32 7.20 14.38 -3.10
N PHE A 33 8.14 15.28 -3.43
CA PHE A 33 8.13 16.65 -2.92
C PHE A 33 7.48 17.66 -3.87
N SER A 34 6.97 17.23 -5.05
CA SER A 34 6.25 18.13 -5.94
C SER A 34 4.98 18.67 -5.23
N GLY A 35 4.79 19.98 -5.24
CA GLY A 35 3.69 20.63 -4.55
C GLY A 35 3.83 20.74 -3.03
N PHE A 36 4.91 20.22 -2.41
CA PHE A 36 5.08 20.27 -0.96
C PHE A 36 5.05 21.71 -0.39
N TRP A 37 5.68 22.65 -1.09
CA TRP A 37 5.76 24.05 -0.63
C TRP A 37 4.70 24.98 -1.25
N ALA A 38 4.03 24.56 -2.31
CA ALA A 38 3.21 25.46 -3.14
C ALA A 38 1.71 25.43 -2.83
N THR A 39 1.22 24.41 -2.14
CA THR A 39 -0.21 24.20 -1.95
C THR A 39 -0.61 24.14 -0.47
N GLY A 40 -1.61 24.96 -0.08
CA GLY A 40 -2.32 24.79 1.17
C GLY A 40 -3.21 23.51 1.15
N LEU A 41 -4.09 23.39 2.14
CA LEU A 41 -5.15 22.36 2.17
C LEU A 41 -6.24 22.78 1.18
N TRP A 42 -6.18 22.30 -0.05
CA TRP A 42 -7.04 22.78 -1.15
C TRP A 42 -8.20 21.83 -1.45
N THR A 43 -8.13 20.58 -1.00
CA THR A 43 -9.24 19.65 -1.13
C THR A 43 -9.98 19.49 0.19
N LEU A 44 -11.29 19.20 0.12
CA LEU A 44 -12.09 18.86 1.29
C LEU A 44 -11.47 17.67 2.05
N ARG A 45 -10.92 16.71 1.35
CA ARG A 45 -10.29 15.51 1.94
C ARG A 45 -9.02 15.84 2.71
N ASP A 46 -8.18 16.75 2.20
CA ASP A 46 -7.00 17.26 2.93
C ASP A 46 -7.43 17.96 4.23
N ALA A 47 -8.47 18.81 4.14
CA ALA A 47 -8.99 19.51 5.32
C ALA A 47 -9.56 18.53 6.35
N LEU A 48 -10.28 17.49 5.91
CA LEU A 48 -10.78 16.43 6.79
C LEU A 48 -9.63 15.66 7.46
N SER A 49 -8.59 15.28 6.72
CA SER A 49 -7.42 14.59 7.29
C SER A 49 -6.68 15.46 8.31
N PHE A 50 -6.52 16.73 8.01
CA PHE A 50 -5.93 17.69 8.95
C PHE A 50 -6.81 17.90 10.19
N GLY A 51 -8.13 18.09 10.00
CA GLY A 51 -9.09 18.26 11.09
C GLY A 51 -9.14 17.05 12.01
N THR A 52 -9.13 15.83 11.44
CA THR A 52 -9.06 14.57 12.20
C THR A 52 -7.76 14.50 13.03
N ALA A 53 -6.61 14.80 12.41
CA ALA A 53 -5.34 14.78 13.13
C ALA A 53 -5.27 15.85 14.24
N SER A 54 -5.81 17.04 13.99
CA SER A 54 -5.88 18.11 15.02
C SER A 54 -6.80 17.72 16.17
N SER A 55 -7.98 17.14 15.89
CA SER A 55 -8.89 16.67 16.95
C SER A 55 -8.26 15.57 17.82
N MET A 56 -7.44 14.71 17.24
CA MET A 56 -6.67 13.70 17.99
C MET A 56 -5.66 14.35 18.94
N LEU A 57 -4.99 15.42 18.52
CA LEU A 57 -3.99 16.11 19.34
C LEU A 57 -4.64 16.89 20.51
N ASP A 58 -5.84 17.42 20.28
CA ASP A 58 -6.54 18.26 21.26
C ASP A 58 -7.41 17.42 22.22
N GLY A 59 -7.85 16.23 21.80
CA GLY A 59 -8.90 15.45 22.49
C GLY A 59 -8.42 14.32 23.41
N GLY A 60 -7.11 14.14 23.64
CA GLY A 60 -6.58 13.07 24.51
C GLY A 60 -6.68 11.66 23.94
N ALA A 61 -6.50 10.64 24.79
CA ALA A 61 -6.34 9.25 24.37
C ALA A 61 -7.58 8.67 23.64
N SER A 62 -8.78 9.04 24.04
CA SER A 62 -10.01 8.58 23.41
C SER A 62 -10.14 9.09 21.96
N ALA A 63 -9.77 10.34 21.70
CA ALA A 63 -9.80 10.94 20.36
C ALA A 63 -8.81 10.27 19.38
N TRP A 64 -7.70 9.74 19.89
CA TRP A 64 -6.77 8.96 19.07
C TRP A 64 -7.36 7.62 18.62
N LEU A 65 -8.17 7.00 19.45
CA LEU A 65 -8.73 5.67 19.18
C LEU A 65 -10.09 5.73 18.48
N MET A 66 -10.85 6.78 18.77
CA MET A 66 -12.22 7.00 18.31
C MET A 66 -12.34 8.43 17.76
N PRO A 67 -11.82 8.68 16.53
CA PRO A 67 -11.78 10.04 15.99
C PRO A 67 -13.19 10.59 15.80
N MET A 68 -13.37 11.82 16.28
CA MET A 68 -14.60 12.59 16.16
C MET A 68 -14.33 13.86 15.36
N MET A 69 -15.32 14.34 14.65
CA MET A 69 -15.32 15.67 14.05
C MET A 69 -16.52 16.45 14.58
N ALA A 70 -16.26 17.47 15.37
CA ALA A 70 -17.26 18.06 16.25
C ALA A 70 -17.91 16.95 17.11
N ASP A 71 -19.21 16.80 17.07
CA ASP A 71 -19.95 15.80 17.88
C ASP A 71 -20.27 14.50 17.11
N SER A 72 -19.70 14.33 15.90
CA SER A 72 -20.00 13.16 15.06
C SER A 72 -18.80 12.23 14.91
N PRO A 73 -18.97 10.90 15.05
CA PRO A 73 -17.91 9.94 14.82
C PRO A 73 -17.50 9.88 13.35
N ILE A 74 -16.19 9.80 13.10
CA ILE A 74 -15.65 9.60 11.76
C ILE A 74 -15.63 8.10 11.47
N THR A 75 -16.68 7.61 10.81
CA THR A 75 -16.90 6.16 10.58
C THR A 75 -16.51 5.68 9.19
N GLU A 76 -16.18 6.58 8.25
CA GLU A 76 -15.84 6.24 6.86
C GLU A 76 -14.53 5.46 6.74
N ALA A 77 -13.58 5.68 7.67
CA ALA A 77 -12.28 5.02 7.68
C ALA A 77 -11.80 4.81 9.12
N GLY A 78 -10.77 3.98 9.28
CA GLY A 78 -10.07 3.82 10.55
C GLY A 78 -9.07 4.95 10.84
N PRO A 79 -8.52 5.01 12.06
CA PRO A 79 -7.71 6.14 12.53
C PRO A 79 -6.25 6.16 12.05
N LEU A 80 -5.73 5.14 11.36
CA LEU A 80 -4.30 4.98 11.08
C LEU A 80 -3.69 6.17 10.31
N ALA A 81 -4.41 6.69 9.30
CA ALA A 81 -3.97 7.87 8.55
C ALA A 81 -3.90 9.11 9.44
N GLY A 82 -4.89 9.27 10.32
CA GLY A 82 -4.93 10.32 11.34
C GLY A 82 -3.77 10.20 12.33
N TRP A 83 -3.47 8.98 12.82
CA TRP A 83 -2.33 8.75 13.73
C TRP A 83 -1.00 9.19 13.10
N LEU A 84 -0.74 8.77 11.87
CA LEU A 84 0.49 9.15 11.18
C LEU A 84 0.60 10.68 11.07
N THR A 85 -0.48 11.31 10.63
CA THR A 85 -0.53 12.76 10.44
C THR A 85 -0.39 13.50 11.77
N ALA A 86 -1.12 13.10 12.81
CA ALA A 86 -1.06 13.70 14.15
C ALA A 86 0.35 13.60 14.79
N VAL A 87 0.99 12.42 14.68
CA VAL A 87 2.37 12.24 15.18
C VAL A 87 3.34 13.19 14.50
N ILE A 88 3.21 13.38 13.18
CA ILE A 88 4.12 14.26 12.44
C ILE A 88 3.83 15.75 12.77
N ILE A 89 2.55 16.13 12.92
CA ILE A 89 2.19 17.48 13.38
C ILE A 89 2.77 17.73 14.77
N ALA A 90 2.58 16.80 15.71
CA ALA A 90 3.14 16.92 17.07
C ALA A 90 4.66 17.06 17.05
N PHE A 91 5.35 16.28 16.22
CA PHE A 91 6.79 16.38 16.03
C PHE A 91 7.19 17.74 15.45
N GLY A 92 6.46 18.23 14.43
CA GLY A 92 6.69 19.54 13.83
C GLY A 92 6.52 20.69 14.85
N ARG A 93 5.45 20.64 15.64
CA ARG A 93 5.19 21.62 16.71
C ARG A 93 6.26 21.58 17.82
N LEU A 94 6.70 20.38 18.22
CA LEU A 94 7.72 20.20 19.27
C LEU A 94 9.10 20.70 18.83
N THR A 95 9.47 20.47 17.58
CA THR A 95 10.82 20.79 17.07
C THR A 95 10.90 22.16 16.41
N GLY A 96 9.78 22.75 16.03
CA GLY A 96 9.73 23.98 15.23
C GLY A 96 10.25 23.82 13.79
N LEU A 97 10.51 22.58 13.32
CA LEU A 97 11.10 22.31 12.00
C LEU A 97 10.12 22.51 10.85
N MET A 98 8.82 22.30 11.09
CA MET A 98 7.78 22.41 10.06
C MET A 98 6.45 22.84 10.65
N GLY A 99 5.67 23.61 9.89
CA GLY A 99 4.29 23.94 10.23
C GLY A 99 3.34 22.77 9.98
N ASP A 100 2.13 22.86 10.51
CA ASP A 100 1.13 21.78 10.49
C ASP A 100 0.78 21.31 9.06
N ILE A 101 0.63 22.24 8.11
CA ILE A 101 0.33 21.90 6.70
C ILE A 101 1.50 21.13 6.07
N ALA A 102 2.74 21.56 6.34
CA ALA A 102 3.92 20.84 5.86
C ALA A 102 4.02 19.45 6.48
N ALA A 103 3.61 19.27 7.74
CA ALA A 103 3.56 17.99 8.42
C ALA A 103 2.58 17.01 7.74
N VAL A 104 1.39 17.47 7.34
CA VAL A 104 0.42 16.67 6.57
C VAL A 104 1.03 16.21 5.24
N ARG A 105 1.69 17.11 4.51
CA ARG A 105 2.37 16.78 3.26
C ARG A 105 3.53 15.81 3.47
N PHE A 106 4.26 15.95 4.55
CA PHE A 106 5.34 15.03 4.89
C PHE A 106 4.82 13.61 5.21
N ALA A 107 3.64 13.49 5.83
CA ALA A 107 2.97 12.19 6.01
C ALA A 107 2.70 11.50 4.66
N ALA A 108 2.21 12.24 3.67
CA ALA A 108 2.03 11.71 2.31
C ALA A 108 3.36 11.27 1.67
N CYS A 109 4.43 12.05 1.84
CA CYS A 109 5.77 11.67 1.36
C CYS A 109 6.28 10.38 1.99
N LEU A 110 6.05 10.16 3.29
CA LEU A 110 6.42 8.92 3.98
C LEU A 110 5.62 7.72 3.46
N LEU A 111 4.32 7.87 3.27
CA LEU A 111 3.46 6.82 2.69
C LEU A 111 3.93 6.48 1.26
N PHE A 112 4.23 7.48 0.45
CA PHE A 112 4.79 7.27 -0.89
C PHE A 112 6.13 6.51 -0.85
N ALA A 113 7.05 6.93 0.02
CA ALA A 113 8.35 6.26 0.17
C ALA A 113 8.19 4.81 0.60
N LEU A 114 7.29 4.52 1.54
CA LEU A 114 7.02 3.16 2.02
C LEU A 114 6.35 2.31 0.92
N THR A 115 5.39 2.88 0.19
CA THR A 115 4.71 2.20 -0.92
C THR A 115 5.70 1.84 -2.04
N THR A 116 6.51 2.80 -2.47
CA THR A 116 7.51 2.57 -3.52
C THR A 116 8.59 1.60 -3.09
N ALA A 117 9.05 1.66 -1.83
CA ALA A 117 9.99 0.70 -1.28
C ALA A 117 9.40 -0.72 -1.23
N ALA A 118 8.17 -0.88 -0.73
CA ALA A 118 7.49 -2.16 -0.67
C ALA A 118 7.29 -2.76 -2.08
N LEU A 119 6.87 -1.94 -3.05
CA LEU A 119 6.72 -2.35 -4.44
C LEU A 119 8.06 -2.74 -5.06
N TRP A 120 9.10 -1.93 -4.85
CA TRP A 120 10.45 -2.21 -5.37
C TRP A 120 11.00 -3.52 -4.83
N TYR A 121 11.02 -3.69 -3.50
CA TYR A 121 11.53 -4.92 -2.88
C TYR A 121 10.67 -6.14 -3.20
N GLY A 122 9.36 -5.98 -3.25
CA GLY A 122 8.44 -7.05 -3.66
C GLY A 122 8.73 -7.54 -5.07
N THR A 123 8.82 -6.63 -6.03
CA THR A 123 9.16 -6.94 -7.42
C THR A 123 10.56 -7.53 -7.54
N TRP A 124 11.52 -6.99 -6.81
CA TRP A 124 12.89 -7.52 -6.78
C TRP A 124 12.95 -8.96 -6.28
N HIS A 125 12.16 -9.31 -5.25
CA HIS A 125 12.07 -10.70 -4.77
C HIS A 125 11.49 -11.65 -5.82
N LEU A 126 10.44 -11.22 -6.55
CA LEU A 126 9.86 -12.00 -7.63
C LEU A 126 10.82 -12.17 -8.80
N ALA A 127 11.41 -11.09 -9.27
CA ALA A 127 12.30 -11.09 -10.42
C ALA A 127 13.61 -11.88 -10.18
N ARG A 128 13.99 -12.13 -8.93
CA ARG A 128 15.15 -12.99 -8.58
C ARG A 128 14.87 -14.48 -8.63
N ARG A 129 13.66 -14.89 -8.89
CA ARG A 129 13.33 -16.32 -9.00
C ARG A 129 13.95 -16.91 -10.25
N PRO A 130 14.41 -18.18 -10.20
CA PRO A 130 14.95 -18.85 -11.38
C PRO A 130 14.00 -18.84 -12.57
N GLU A 131 12.69 -18.98 -12.30
CA GLU A 131 11.65 -19.00 -13.33
C GLU A 131 11.41 -17.64 -14.00
N ALA A 132 11.86 -16.56 -13.38
CA ALA A 132 11.74 -15.20 -13.91
C ALA A 132 13.00 -14.73 -14.66
N GLN A 133 14.09 -15.52 -14.60
CA GLN A 133 15.34 -15.14 -15.25
C GLN A 133 15.25 -15.33 -16.77
N PRO A 134 15.88 -14.41 -17.54
CA PRO A 134 15.98 -14.57 -18.98
C PRO A 134 16.80 -15.83 -19.35
N ILE A 135 16.56 -16.34 -20.56
CA ILE A 135 17.37 -17.42 -21.11
C ILE A 135 18.80 -16.92 -21.31
N ALA A 136 19.77 -17.74 -20.95
CA ALA A 136 21.18 -17.44 -21.17
C ALA A 136 21.48 -17.18 -22.64
N PHE A 137 22.38 -16.23 -22.93
CA PHE A 137 22.85 -16.01 -24.31
C PHE A 137 23.82 -17.12 -24.73
N ALA A 138 23.84 -17.42 -26.01
CA ALA A 138 24.69 -18.48 -26.57
C ALA A 138 26.18 -18.29 -26.23
N PHE A 139 26.62 -17.06 -26.08
CA PHE A 139 28.04 -16.70 -25.80
C PHE A 139 28.21 -16.04 -24.42
N GLY A 140 27.20 -16.10 -23.53
CA GLY A 140 27.23 -15.43 -22.25
C GLY A 140 27.00 -13.91 -22.38
N GLY A 141 27.20 -13.18 -21.25
CA GLY A 141 27.05 -11.71 -21.22
C GLY A 141 25.63 -11.24 -20.85
N GLU A 142 24.74 -12.16 -20.47
CA GLU A 142 23.44 -11.86 -19.88
C GLU A 142 23.57 -11.18 -18.51
N ALA A 143 22.60 -10.37 -18.13
CA ALA A 143 22.56 -9.71 -16.84
C ALA A 143 22.54 -10.74 -15.69
N SER A 144 23.32 -10.48 -14.65
CA SER A 144 23.26 -11.30 -13.43
C SER A 144 21.84 -11.28 -12.84
N PRO A 145 21.39 -12.35 -12.15
CA PRO A 145 20.06 -12.38 -11.53
C PRO A 145 19.78 -11.20 -10.60
N ARG A 146 20.82 -10.65 -9.99
CA ARG A 146 20.73 -9.48 -9.13
C ARG A 146 20.50 -8.20 -9.92
N ASP A 147 21.27 -7.99 -10.99
CA ASP A 147 21.19 -6.77 -11.80
C ASP A 147 19.90 -6.76 -12.63
N TYR A 148 19.52 -7.89 -13.21
CA TYR A 148 18.24 -8.06 -13.90
C TYR A 148 17.06 -7.72 -12.98
N SER A 149 17.03 -8.31 -11.78
CA SER A 149 15.93 -8.08 -10.82
C SER A 149 15.85 -6.63 -10.36
N ARG A 150 17.00 -5.94 -10.25
CA ARG A 150 17.04 -4.52 -9.94
C ARG A 150 16.38 -3.71 -11.04
N VAL A 151 16.72 -3.99 -12.29
CA VAL A 151 16.15 -3.27 -13.45
C VAL A 151 14.64 -3.49 -13.52
N VAL A 152 14.17 -4.71 -13.34
CA VAL A 152 12.73 -5.01 -13.34
C VAL A 152 12.02 -4.27 -12.21
N ALA A 153 12.61 -4.19 -11.02
CA ALA A 153 12.06 -3.44 -9.90
C ALA A 153 12.06 -1.93 -10.15
N ASP A 154 13.12 -1.39 -10.75
CA ASP A 154 13.21 0.03 -11.14
C ASP A 154 12.11 0.39 -12.16
N VAL A 155 11.90 -0.46 -13.18
CA VAL A 155 10.83 -0.28 -14.18
C VAL A 155 9.44 -0.37 -13.54
N ALA A 156 9.22 -1.30 -12.61
CA ALA A 156 7.95 -1.43 -11.93
C ALA A 156 7.58 -0.16 -11.14
N VAL A 157 8.56 0.43 -10.44
CA VAL A 157 8.35 1.70 -9.72
C VAL A 157 8.13 2.87 -10.68
N LEU A 158 8.85 2.93 -11.81
CA LEU A 158 8.61 3.95 -12.83
C LEU A 158 7.20 3.85 -13.42
N LEU A 159 6.72 2.65 -13.73
CA LEU A 159 5.34 2.42 -14.19
C LEU A 159 4.32 2.82 -13.13
N PHE A 160 4.59 2.49 -11.86
CA PHE A 160 3.74 2.89 -10.75
C PHE A 160 3.61 4.42 -10.67
N VAL A 161 4.73 5.15 -10.67
CA VAL A 161 4.73 6.62 -10.61
C VAL A 161 4.10 7.24 -11.87
N ALA A 162 4.27 6.63 -13.04
CA ALA A 162 3.65 7.08 -14.29
C ALA A 162 2.14 6.83 -14.35
N THR A 163 1.58 6.08 -13.40
CA THR A 163 0.14 5.77 -13.38
C THR A 163 -0.67 7.02 -13.02
N PHE A 164 -1.65 7.34 -13.86
CA PHE A 164 -2.45 8.56 -13.72
C PHE A 164 -3.12 8.69 -12.34
N GLY A 165 -3.67 7.59 -11.80
CA GLY A 165 -4.27 7.59 -10.46
C GLY A 165 -3.26 7.92 -9.35
N ILE A 166 -2.01 7.50 -9.50
CA ILE A 166 -0.94 7.82 -8.53
C ILE A 166 -0.53 9.29 -8.65
N LEU A 167 -0.38 9.81 -9.87
CA LEU A 167 -0.06 11.22 -10.11
C LEU A 167 -1.06 12.16 -9.44
N THR A 168 -2.34 11.79 -9.41
CA THR A 168 -3.41 12.66 -8.88
C THR A 168 -3.63 12.53 -7.38
N ARG A 169 -3.30 11.38 -6.76
CA ARG A 169 -3.71 11.06 -5.38
C ARG A 169 -2.58 10.88 -4.37
N GLN A 170 -1.38 10.56 -4.83
CA GLN A 170 -0.30 10.14 -3.91
C GLN A 170 0.26 11.26 -3.02
N HIS A 171 -0.07 12.52 -3.33
CA HIS A 171 0.37 13.68 -2.53
C HIS A 171 -0.55 14.01 -1.35
N GLU A 172 -1.61 13.22 -1.17
CA GLU A 172 -2.59 13.39 -0.11
C GLU A 172 -2.38 12.34 0.99
N ALA A 173 -2.37 12.74 2.26
CA ALA A 173 -2.29 11.83 3.41
C ALA A 173 -3.68 11.31 3.78
N LEU A 174 -4.29 10.56 2.88
CA LEU A 174 -5.65 10.06 2.99
C LEU A 174 -5.68 8.58 3.42
N PRO A 175 -6.82 8.10 3.91
CA PRO A 175 -7.07 6.68 4.11
C PRO A 175 -6.77 5.83 2.88
N ASP A 176 -7.10 6.34 1.67
CA ASP A 176 -6.87 5.64 0.40
C ASP A 176 -5.37 5.43 0.11
N THR A 177 -4.53 6.44 0.34
CA THR A 177 -3.07 6.32 0.15
C THR A 177 -2.45 5.41 1.20
N THR A 178 -2.99 5.41 2.43
CA THR A 178 -2.59 4.47 3.48
C THR A 178 -2.99 3.04 3.11
N LEU A 179 -4.20 2.83 2.58
CA LEU A 179 -4.64 1.53 2.08
C LEU A 179 -3.74 1.02 0.95
N LEU A 180 -3.35 1.90 0.00
CA LEU A 180 -2.42 1.56 -1.06
C LEU A 180 -1.06 1.11 -0.50
N THR A 181 -0.59 1.78 0.54
CA THR A 181 0.63 1.38 1.27
C THR A 181 0.47 -0.01 1.89
N MET A 182 -0.67 -0.30 2.53
CA MET A 182 -0.95 -1.63 3.09
C MET A 182 -1.02 -2.70 1.99
N ALA A 183 -1.61 -2.40 0.84
CA ALA A 183 -1.63 -3.30 -0.30
C ALA A 183 -0.20 -3.60 -0.82
N ALA A 184 0.65 -2.58 -0.95
CA ALA A 184 2.04 -2.75 -1.34
C ALA A 184 2.85 -3.57 -0.31
N LEU A 185 2.62 -3.36 0.99
CA LEU A 185 3.24 -4.14 2.06
C LEU A 185 2.75 -5.59 2.07
N SER A 186 1.46 -5.84 1.80
CA SER A 186 0.93 -7.20 1.66
C SER A 186 1.58 -7.92 0.47
N PHE A 187 1.70 -7.24 -0.67
CA PHE A 187 2.43 -7.75 -1.84
C PHE A 187 3.89 -8.07 -1.50
N TYR A 188 4.59 -7.15 -0.84
CA TYR A 188 5.96 -7.38 -0.37
C TYR A 188 6.03 -8.59 0.57
N GLY A 189 5.12 -8.70 1.52
CA GLY A 189 5.02 -9.83 2.45
C GLY A 189 4.86 -11.17 1.71
N LEU A 190 3.95 -11.23 0.74
CA LEU A 190 3.75 -12.43 -0.09
C LEU A 190 5.01 -12.81 -0.85
N THR A 191 5.67 -11.87 -1.50
CA THR A 191 6.87 -12.14 -2.29
C THR A 191 8.07 -12.52 -1.41
N LEU A 192 8.24 -11.88 -0.26
CA LEU A 192 9.19 -12.27 0.78
C LEU A 192 8.91 -13.68 1.29
N GLY A 193 7.62 -14.01 1.47
CA GLY A 193 7.13 -15.31 1.95
C GLY A 193 7.55 -16.49 1.10
N ILE A 194 7.91 -16.29 -0.16
CA ILE A 194 8.45 -17.36 -1.01
C ILE A 194 9.77 -17.90 -0.42
N ARG A 195 10.64 -17.01 0.07
CA ARG A 195 11.95 -17.36 0.64
C ARG A 195 11.94 -17.46 2.16
N ARG A 196 11.19 -16.59 2.83
CA ARG A 196 11.07 -16.50 4.29
C ARG A 196 9.61 -16.70 4.70
N PRO A 197 9.16 -17.96 4.90
CA PRO A 197 7.74 -18.30 5.04
C PRO A 197 7.04 -17.55 6.17
N VAL A 198 7.63 -17.55 7.36
CA VAL A 198 7.02 -16.97 8.56
C VAL A 198 6.95 -15.45 8.50
N PRO A 199 8.08 -14.71 8.34
CA PRO A 199 8.01 -13.26 8.31
C PRO A 199 7.20 -12.74 7.12
N GLY A 200 7.27 -13.41 5.95
CA GLY A 200 6.51 -12.96 4.79
C GLY A 200 4.99 -13.15 4.95
N ALA A 201 4.55 -14.31 5.44
CA ALA A 201 3.14 -14.57 5.73
C ALA A 201 2.61 -13.62 6.82
N PHE A 202 3.40 -13.39 7.88
CA PHE A 202 3.03 -12.47 8.95
C PHE A 202 2.92 -11.02 8.43
N THR A 203 3.90 -10.54 7.63
CA THR A 203 3.86 -9.19 7.05
C THR A 203 2.65 -9.00 6.14
N ALA A 204 2.34 -9.99 5.30
CA ALA A 204 1.16 -9.92 4.41
C ALA A 204 -0.14 -9.82 5.20
N GLY A 205 -0.28 -10.62 6.26
CA GLY A 205 -1.43 -10.57 7.15
C GLY A 205 -1.51 -9.27 7.94
N LEU A 206 -0.40 -8.84 8.55
CA LEU A 206 -0.33 -7.61 9.34
C LEU A 206 -0.76 -6.40 8.50
N ALA A 207 -0.28 -6.32 7.26
CA ALA A 207 -0.70 -5.26 6.33
C ALA A 207 -2.22 -5.32 6.03
N ALA A 208 -2.78 -6.51 5.85
CA ALA A 208 -4.23 -6.67 5.66
C ALA A 208 -5.02 -6.25 6.92
N GLY A 209 -4.54 -6.58 8.11
CA GLY A 209 -5.17 -6.14 9.37
C GLY A 209 -5.09 -4.63 9.58
N LEU A 210 -3.93 -4.02 9.33
CA LEU A 210 -3.73 -2.57 9.38
C LEU A 210 -4.56 -1.83 8.32
N ALA A 211 -4.92 -2.50 7.22
CA ALA A 211 -5.81 -1.91 6.21
C ALA A 211 -7.22 -1.63 6.78
N VAL A 212 -7.74 -2.42 7.75
CA VAL A 212 -8.99 -2.10 8.46
C VAL A 212 -8.85 -0.79 9.23
N VAL A 213 -7.70 -0.64 9.90
CA VAL A 213 -7.40 0.56 10.71
C VAL A 213 -7.11 1.78 9.84
N SER A 214 -6.83 1.60 8.53
CA SER A 214 -6.51 2.70 7.61
C SER A 214 -7.68 3.14 6.73
N SER A 215 -8.56 2.21 6.35
CA SER A 215 -9.60 2.46 5.34
C SER A 215 -10.88 1.70 5.70
N THR A 216 -11.44 0.93 4.77
CA THR A 216 -12.69 0.21 4.96
C THR A 216 -12.46 -1.27 5.29
N LEU A 217 -13.39 -1.84 6.06
CA LEU A 217 -13.42 -3.28 6.34
C LEU A 217 -13.51 -4.10 5.04
N PHE A 218 -14.29 -3.61 4.05
CA PHE A 218 -14.44 -4.24 2.75
C PHE A 218 -13.09 -4.38 2.02
N ALA A 219 -12.34 -3.29 1.87
CA ALA A 219 -11.05 -3.30 1.20
C ALA A 219 -10.03 -4.22 1.90
N SER A 220 -10.04 -4.22 3.22
CA SER A 220 -9.18 -5.07 4.04
C SER A 220 -9.52 -6.55 3.91
N CYS A 221 -10.81 -6.91 3.93
CA CYS A 221 -11.25 -8.28 3.69
C CYS A 221 -10.77 -8.79 2.32
N TRP A 222 -10.91 -7.99 1.26
CA TRP A 222 -10.42 -8.34 -0.05
C TRP A 222 -8.91 -8.52 -0.08
N LEU A 223 -8.15 -7.65 0.59
CA LEU A 223 -6.69 -7.78 0.66
C LEU A 223 -6.28 -9.08 1.37
N LEU A 224 -6.94 -9.42 2.48
CA LEU A 224 -6.71 -10.68 3.19
C LEU A 224 -7.09 -11.90 2.34
N VAL A 225 -8.27 -11.88 1.72
CA VAL A 225 -8.75 -12.95 0.84
C VAL A 225 -7.78 -13.17 -0.32
N LEU A 226 -7.33 -12.11 -0.99
CA LEU A 226 -6.35 -12.21 -2.06
C LEU A 226 -5.02 -12.81 -1.59
N ALA A 227 -4.55 -12.44 -0.38
CA ALA A 227 -3.34 -13.02 0.21
C ALA A 227 -3.53 -14.52 0.48
N LEU A 228 -4.65 -14.93 1.07
CA LEU A 228 -4.95 -16.34 1.36
C LEU A 228 -5.12 -17.17 0.07
N ILE A 229 -5.83 -16.67 -0.94
CA ILE A 229 -5.97 -17.32 -2.25
C ILE A 229 -4.60 -17.47 -2.91
N THR A 230 -3.76 -16.44 -2.87
CA THR A 230 -2.40 -16.49 -3.43
C THR A 230 -1.58 -17.60 -2.77
N ILE A 231 -1.61 -17.72 -1.44
CA ILE A 231 -0.92 -18.77 -0.70
C ILE A 231 -1.51 -20.14 -1.03
N GLN A 232 -2.82 -20.25 -1.17
CA GLN A 232 -3.49 -21.51 -1.44
C GLN A 232 -3.26 -22.03 -2.87
N CYS A 233 -3.34 -21.13 -3.86
CA CYS A 233 -3.35 -21.52 -5.27
C CYS A 233 -1.97 -21.63 -5.90
N LEU A 234 -1.01 -20.79 -5.51
CA LEU A 234 0.29 -20.75 -6.17
C LEU A 234 1.21 -21.87 -5.69
N LYS A 235 1.84 -22.58 -6.64
CA LYS A 235 2.82 -23.65 -6.38
C LYS A 235 4.01 -23.16 -5.54
N ALA A 236 4.39 -21.89 -5.65
CA ALA A 236 5.46 -21.27 -4.89
C ALA A 236 5.26 -21.35 -3.36
N PHE A 237 4.02 -21.52 -2.89
CA PHE A 237 3.66 -21.65 -1.47
C PHE A 237 3.28 -23.06 -1.05
N SER A 238 3.48 -24.07 -1.92
CA SER A 238 3.05 -25.45 -1.65
C SER A 238 3.60 -26.06 -0.36
N HIS A 239 4.81 -25.64 0.04
CA HIS A 239 5.45 -26.11 1.25
C HIS A 239 4.87 -25.42 2.49
N HIS A 240 4.33 -26.21 3.45
CA HIS A 240 3.73 -25.72 4.70
C HIS A 240 2.56 -24.72 4.53
N ARG A 241 1.70 -24.89 3.51
CA ARG A 241 0.51 -24.04 3.28
C ARG A 241 -0.33 -23.78 4.53
N PRO A 242 -0.78 -24.78 5.30
CA PRO A 242 -1.62 -24.54 6.47
C PRO A 242 -0.97 -23.60 7.49
N LYS A 243 0.33 -23.80 7.75
CA LYS A 243 1.10 -22.94 8.65
C LYS A 243 1.17 -21.50 8.14
N ARG A 244 1.38 -21.30 6.83
CA ARG A 244 1.42 -19.96 6.21
C ARG A 244 0.07 -19.26 6.29
N LEU A 245 -1.03 -19.96 5.99
CA LEU A 245 -2.38 -19.43 6.12
C LEU A 245 -2.68 -18.99 7.56
N LEU A 246 -2.35 -19.84 8.54
CA LEU A 246 -2.53 -19.53 9.95
C LEU A 246 -1.72 -18.30 10.38
N ILE A 247 -0.46 -18.20 9.95
CA ILE A 247 0.40 -17.04 10.26
C ILE A 247 -0.14 -15.76 9.60
N THR A 248 -0.68 -15.85 8.38
CA THR A 248 -1.29 -14.70 7.71
C THR A 248 -2.53 -14.22 8.47
N ILE A 249 -3.39 -15.14 8.91
CA ILE A 249 -4.56 -14.80 9.74
C ILE A 249 -4.12 -14.21 11.08
N ALA A 250 -3.13 -14.82 11.74
CA ALA A 250 -2.59 -14.29 13.01
C ALA A 250 -1.99 -12.87 12.82
N GLY A 251 -1.29 -12.63 11.72
CA GLY A 251 -0.81 -11.31 11.35
C GLY A 251 -1.94 -10.30 11.15
N ALA A 252 -3.02 -10.69 10.47
CA ALA A 252 -4.18 -9.82 10.26
C ALA A 252 -4.87 -9.46 11.59
N LEU A 253 -5.04 -10.44 12.47
CA LEU A 253 -5.56 -10.20 13.82
C LEU A 253 -4.64 -9.29 14.65
N ALA A 254 -3.33 -9.49 14.56
CA ALA A 254 -2.34 -8.64 15.24
C ALA A 254 -2.36 -7.19 14.71
N GLY A 255 -2.68 -6.97 13.44
CA GLY A 255 -2.82 -5.64 12.85
C GLY A 255 -4.13 -4.93 13.24
N PHE A 256 -5.21 -5.68 13.37
CA PHE A 256 -6.54 -5.11 13.64
C PHE A 256 -6.90 -5.04 15.13
N LEU A 257 -6.77 -6.15 15.87
CA LEU A 257 -7.31 -6.28 17.23
C LEU A 257 -6.80 -5.27 18.26
N PRO A 258 -5.53 -4.82 18.23
CA PRO A 258 -5.05 -3.85 19.22
C PRO A 258 -5.89 -2.57 19.26
N TRP A 259 -6.37 -2.10 18.11
CA TRP A 259 -7.16 -0.87 18.05
C TRP A 259 -8.49 -0.96 18.83
N PRO A 260 -9.45 -1.85 18.51
CA PRO A 260 -10.71 -1.93 19.28
C PRO A 260 -10.46 -2.32 20.74
N LEU A 261 -9.50 -3.20 21.03
CA LEU A 261 -9.18 -3.59 22.41
C LEU A 261 -8.73 -2.38 23.24
N LEU A 262 -7.87 -1.53 22.70
CA LEU A 262 -7.41 -0.32 23.36
C LEU A 262 -8.55 0.71 23.51
N ALA A 263 -9.41 0.86 22.48
CA ALA A 263 -10.57 1.75 22.56
C ALA A 263 -11.50 1.36 23.72
N PHE A 264 -11.87 0.08 23.81
CA PHE A 264 -12.70 -0.43 24.90
C PHE A 264 -11.99 -0.40 26.27
N ALA A 265 -10.68 -0.47 26.31
CA ALA A 265 -9.92 -0.35 27.57
C ALA A 265 -9.83 1.10 28.07
N VAL A 266 -9.80 2.10 27.15
CA VAL A 266 -9.71 3.52 27.50
C VAL A 266 -11.08 4.09 27.90
N ASP A 267 -12.10 3.87 27.09
CA ASP A 267 -13.47 4.32 27.37
C ASP A 267 -14.48 3.34 26.78
N PRO A 268 -14.98 2.37 27.59
CA PRO A 268 -15.93 1.36 27.12
C PRO A 268 -17.25 1.93 26.62
N ALA A 269 -17.74 3.01 27.26
CA ALA A 269 -19.03 3.60 26.91
C ALA A 269 -18.95 4.33 25.56
N GLN A 270 -17.93 5.17 25.37
CA GLN A 270 -17.70 5.86 24.12
C GLN A 270 -17.38 4.86 23.00
N ALA A 271 -16.59 3.81 23.27
CA ALA A 271 -16.26 2.78 22.31
C ALA A 271 -17.49 2.02 21.82
N ALA A 272 -18.41 1.67 22.72
CA ALA A 272 -19.65 1.00 22.34
C ALA A 272 -20.51 1.85 21.38
N VAL A 273 -20.61 3.16 21.62
CA VAL A 273 -21.31 4.10 20.74
C VAL A 273 -20.59 4.22 19.41
N TRP A 274 -19.29 4.50 19.44
CA TRP A 274 -18.48 4.73 18.23
C TRP A 274 -18.45 3.51 17.31
N PHE A 275 -18.14 2.33 17.84
CA PHE A 275 -18.14 1.09 17.05
C PHE A 275 -19.55 0.65 16.66
N GLY A 276 -20.59 1.02 17.44
CA GLY A 276 -21.98 0.83 17.11
C GLY A 276 -22.43 1.58 15.86
N GLU A 277 -21.81 2.73 15.55
CA GLU A 277 -22.02 3.48 14.31
C GLU A 277 -21.05 3.06 13.20
N TRP A 278 -19.79 2.81 13.56
CA TRP A 278 -18.75 2.42 12.61
C TRP A 278 -19.08 1.08 11.92
N LEU A 279 -19.46 0.05 12.66
CA LEU A 279 -19.66 -1.28 12.08
C LEU A 279 -20.80 -1.31 11.03
N PRO A 280 -22.00 -0.74 11.25
CA PRO A 280 -23.01 -0.64 10.21
C PRO A 280 -22.56 0.15 8.99
N ALA A 281 -21.84 1.26 9.18
CA ALA A 281 -21.27 2.05 8.08
C ALA A 281 -20.30 1.21 7.25
N GLN A 282 -19.42 0.42 7.89
CA GLN A 282 -18.50 -0.47 7.20
C GLN A 282 -19.21 -1.64 6.48
N LEU A 283 -20.26 -2.20 7.08
CA LEU A 283 -21.04 -3.27 6.46
C LEU A 283 -21.83 -2.78 5.24
N ALA A 284 -22.22 -1.52 5.19
CA ALA A 284 -22.86 -0.94 4.02
C ALA A 284 -21.98 -1.00 2.75
N HIS A 285 -20.65 -1.02 2.88
CA HIS A 285 -19.74 -1.21 1.75
C HIS A 285 -19.79 -2.61 1.10
N PHE A 286 -20.39 -3.59 1.76
CA PHE A 286 -20.60 -4.94 1.19
C PHE A 286 -21.90 -5.04 0.39
N SER A 287 -22.74 -4.00 0.39
CA SER A 287 -23.93 -3.96 -0.45
C SER A 287 -23.56 -3.90 -1.93
N LEU A 288 -24.37 -4.57 -2.76
CA LEU A 288 -24.17 -4.51 -4.21
C LEU A 288 -24.53 -3.11 -4.70
N ALA A 289 -23.60 -2.49 -5.38
CA ALA A 289 -23.83 -1.22 -6.04
C ALA A 289 -24.74 -1.39 -7.28
N GLY A 290 -25.41 -0.32 -7.70
CA GLY A 290 -26.19 -0.33 -8.94
C GLY A 290 -25.29 -0.48 -10.18
N SER A 291 -25.89 -0.92 -11.29
CA SER A 291 -25.21 -1.11 -12.59
C SER A 291 -24.40 0.12 -13.03
N ASP A 292 -24.92 1.31 -12.79
CA ASP A 292 -24.29 2.57 -13.17
C ASP A 292 -22.98 2.82 -12.43
N THR A 293 -22.90 2.39 -11.19
CA THR A 293 -21.66 2.46 -10.39
C THR A 293 -20.59 1.53 -10.95
N TYR A 294 -20.94 0.32 -11.34
CA TYR A 294 -19.99 -0.63 -11.95
C TYR A 294 -19.48 -0.13 -13.29
N LEU A 295 -20.37 0.43 -14.14
CA LEU A 295 -20.00 1.03 -15.43
C LEU A 295 -19.08 2.24 -15.23
N TRP A 296 -19.38 3.08 -14.25
CA TRP A 296 -18.52 4.20 -13.89
C TRP A 296 -17.11 3.73 -13.47
N PHE A 297 -17.03 2.72 -12.61
CA PHE A 297 -15.74 2.14 -12.20
C PHE A 297 -14.98 1.54 -13.38
N ALA A 298 -15.63 0.75 -14.23
CA ALA A 298 -14.99 0.14 -15.39
C ALA A 298 -14.42 1.22 -16.34
N ARG A 299 -15.20 2.27 -16.63
CA ARG A 299 -14.76 3.38 -17.45
C ARG A 299 -13.59 4.15 -16.87
N ASN A 300 -13.64 4.44 -15.57
CA ASN A 300 -12.61 5.23 -14.91
C ASN A 300 -11.35 4.42 -14.63
N ALA A 301 -11.44 3.12 -14.31
CA ALA A 301 -10.30 2.25 -14.08
C ALA A 301 -9.33 2.24 -15.27
N LEU A 302 -9.82 2.29 -16.50
CA LEU A 302 -8.97 2.37 -17.69
C LEU A 302 -8.06 3.60 -17.69
N TRP A 303 -8.56 4.74 -17.24
CA TRP A 303 -7.77 5.97 -17.14
C TRP A 303 -6.84 5.95 -15.89
N TYR A 304 -7.39 5.60 -14.75
CA TYR A 304 -6.63 5.59 -13.49
C TYR A 304 -5.47 4.62 -13.50
N LEU A 305 -5.62 3.47 -14.17
CA LEU A 305 -4.58 2.44 -14.27
C LEU A 305 -3.69 2.58 -15.51
N CYS A 306 -3.91 3.60 -16.35
CA CYS A 306 -3.01 3.89 -17.47
C CYS A 306 -1.68 4.44 -16.93
N PRO A 307 -0.50 3.98 -17.42
CA PRO A 307 -0.29 3.01 -18.50
C PRO A 307 -0.07 1.55 -18.05
N ILE A 308 -0.32 1.18 -16.78
CA ILE A 308 0.01 -0.17 -16.27
C ILE A 308 -0.75 -1.27 -17.00
N TRP A 309 -2.06 -1.10 -17.26
CA TRP A 309 -2.88 -2.18 -17.81
C TRP A 309 -2.47 -2.62 -19.23
N PRO A 310 -2.07 -1.75 -20.18
CA PRO A 310 -1.56 -2.20 -21.47
C PRO A 310 -0.30 -3.07 -21.33
N PHE A 311 0.63 -2.67 -20.44
CA PHE A 311 1.83 -3.46 -20.16
C PHE A 311 1.51 -4.79 -19.49
N ALA A 312 0.52 -4.82 -18.58
CA ALA A 312 0.07 -6.06 -17.94
C ALA A 312 -0.53 -7.03 -18.95
N ILE A 313 -1.39 -6.57 -19.86
CA ILE A 313 -1.95 -7.38 -20.94
C ILE A 313 -0.85 -7.89 -21.86
N TRP A 314 0.07 -7.01 -22.27
CA TRP A 314 1.20 -7.42 -23.10
C TRP A 314 2.06 -8.48 -22.41
N GLY A 315 2.36 -8.32 -21.13
CA GLY A 315 3.11 -9.31 -20.36
C GLY A 315 2.41 -10.65 -20.15
N LEU A 316 1.08 -10.70 -20.26
CA LEU A 316 0.32 -11.96 -20.26
C LEU A 316 0.35 -12.66 -21.61
N TYR A 317 0.46 -11.90 -22.71
CA TYR A 317 0.47 -12.41 -24.06
C TYR A 317 1.83 -13.00 -24.47
N VAL A 318 2.93 -12.40 -23.99
CA VAL A 318 4.33 -12.81 -24.29
C VAL A 318 4.80 -13.89 -23.32
#